data_095a8e7bb8c0fbed4a7a3c156ea84a6e
#
_entry.id   095a8e7bb8c0fbed4a7a3c156ea84a6e
#
_cell.length_a   1.000
_cell.length_b   1.000
_cell.length_c   1.000
_cell.angle_alpha   90.00
_cell.angle_beta   90.00
_cell.angle_gamma   90.00
#
_symmetry.space_group_name_H-M   'P 1'
#
loop_
_entity.id
_entity.type
_entity.pdbx_description
1 polymer ?
#
loop_
_entity_poly.entity_id
_entity_poly.type
_entity_poly.pdbx_seq_one_letter_code
_entity_poly.pdbx_strand_id
1 'polypeptide(L)'
;MCIRDRLTLSSHEPFEVPFAKFDDKLLNAMAFSDAQIGRLIDRLRESPVWDNLLVVLVADHGYPYPYDLAYNAPLRHRIPMIWLGGALATASRTVDTYASQIDICATLLAQMGLPHDEFDYSKNIFGATPPHKFGYYCFSDGFGVIDADGETVYDNTGETVLSQTGPQSERLEWGKAMLQTTYEDIGRR
;
A
#
# COMPACT_ATOMS: atom_id res chain seq x y z
N MET A 1 19.45 -13.85 0.92
CA MET A 1 18.12 -13.34 1.35
C MET A 1 17.07 -14.37 1.00
N CYS A 2 16.09 -14.60 1.87
CA CYS A 2 14.96 -15.49 1.58
C CYS A 2 13.68 -14.68 1.77
N ILE A 3 12.87 -14.55 0.71
CA ILE A 3 11.58 -13.87 0.74
C ILE A 3 10.48 -14.94 0.75
N ARG A 4 9.48 -14.76 1.58
CA ARG A 4 8.31 -15.62 1.68
C ARG A 4 7.04 -14.79 1.81
N ASP A 5 6.15 -14.95 0.85
CA ASP A 5 4.85 -14.30 0.87
C ASP A 5 3.81 -15.20 1.56
N ARG A 6 2.89 -14.55 2.25
CA ARG A 6 1.77 -15.19 2.93
C ARG A 6 0.51 -14.35 2.74
N LEU A 7 -0.51 -14.95 2.16
CA LEU A 7 -1.83 -14.35 2.06
C LEU A 7 -2.69 -14.75 3.26
N THR A 8 -3.43 -13.78 3.81
CA THR A 8 -4.42 -14.03 4.86
C THR A 8 -5.81 -14.06 4.21
N LEU A 9 -6.43 -15.23 4.13
CA LEU A 9 -7.74 -15.38 3.49
C LEU A 9 -8.92 -15.09 4.41
N SER A 10 -8.69 -15.03 5.73
CA SER A 10 -9.77 -14.89 6.72
C SER A 10 -10.49 -13.55 6.65
N SER A 11 -9.84 -12.51 6.12
CA SER A 11 -10.42 -11.17 5.92
C SER A 11 -11.09 -10.99 4.55
N HIS A 12 -11.27 -12.07 3.79
CA HIS A 12 -11.99 -12.08 2.52
C HIS A 12 -13.45 -12.54 2.70
N GLU A 13 -14.34 -12.11 1.82
CA GLU A 13 -15.72 -12.59 1.77
C GLU A 13 -15.77 -14.12 1.65
N PRO A 14 -16.70 -14.80 2.31
CA PRO A 14 -17.90 -14.31 3.03
C PRO A 14 -17.67 -13.91 4.50
N PHE A 15 -16.45 -13.64 4.93
CA PHE A 15 -16.07 -13.22 6.30
C PHE A 15 -16.46 -14.22 7.40
N GLU A 16 -16.39 -15.51 7.09
CA GLU A 16 -16.71 -16.59 8.04
C GLU A 16 -15.46 -17.03 8.79
N VAL A 17 -15.42 -16.74 10.08
CA VAL A 17 -14.30 -17.07 10.97
C VAL A 17 -14.83 -17.66 12.28
N PRO A 18 -14.05 -18.53 12.98
CA PRO A 18 -14.42 -19.06 14.27
C PRO A 18 -14.20 -18.02 15.40
N PHE A 19 -14.81 -16.85 15.23
CA PHE A 19 -14.61 -15.71 16.10
C PHE A 19 -15.86 -14.82 16.05
N ALA A 20 -16.45 -14.55 17.21
CA ALA A 20 -17.71 -13.82 17.34
C ALA A 20 -17.64 -12.85 18.53
N LYS A 21 -16.86 -11.78 18.36
CA LYS A 21 -16.78 -10.67 19.34
C LYS A 21 -17.67 -9.50 19.00
N PHE A 22 -18.07 -9.39 17.73
CA PHE A 22 -18.84 -8.28 17.20
C PHE A 22 -20.08 -8.81 16.48
N ASP A 23 -21.11 -8.01 16.36
CA ASP A 23 -22.29 -8.34 15.57
C ASP A 23 -22.02 -8.29 14.05
N ASP A 24 -20.93 -7.64 13.64
CA ASP A 24 -20.52 -7.47 12.26
C ASP A 24 -19.50 -8.57 11.85
N LYS A 25 -19.80 -9.30 10.76
CA LYS A 25 -18.96 -10.38 10.26
C LYS A 25 -17.58 -9.87 9.77
N LEU A 26 -17.55 -8.70 9.12
CA LEU A 26 -16.28 -8.09 8.65
C LEU A 26 -15.38 -7.77 9.83
N LEU A 27 -15.90 -7.15 10.87
CA LEU A 27 -15.13 -6.84 12.08
C LEU A 27 -14.60 -8.11 12.78
N ASN A 28 -15.41 -9.16 12.81
CA ASN A 28 -14.96 -10.46 13.33
C ASN A 28 -13.82 -11.03 12.48
N ALA A 29 -13.92 -10.98 11.17
CA ALA A 29 -12.89 -11.48 10.25
C ALA A 29 -11.57 -10.68 10.36
N MET A 30 -11.66 -9.35 10.44
CA MET A 30 -10.50 -8.48 10.67
C MET A 30 -9.83 -8.77 12.02
N ALA A 31 -10.60 -8.82 13.10
CA ALA A 31 -10.08 -9.11 14.43
C ALA A 31 -9.52 -10.53 14.56
N PHE A 32 -10.07 -11.51 13.84
CA PHE A 32 -9.51 -12.86 13.77
C PHE A 32 -8.16 -12.84 13.06
N SER A 33 -8.07 -12.20 11.90
CA SER A 33 -6.82 -12.07 11.14
C SER A 33 -5.73 -11.38 11.95
N ASP A 34 -6.05 -10.27 12.62
CA ASP A 34 -5.15 -9.54 13.51
C ASP A 34 -4.62 -10.44 14.63
N ALA A 35 -5.52 -11.19 15.31
CA ALA A 35 -5.13 -12.12 16.36
C ALA A 35 -4.22 -13.25 15.86
N GLN A 36 -4.43 -13.77 14.63
CA GLN A 36 -3.55 -14.80 14.06
C GLN A 36 -2.19 -14.24 13.67
N ILE A 37 -2.15 -13.02 13.11
CA ILE A 37 -0.91 -12.29 12.82
C ILE A 37 -0.13 -12.06 14.12
N GLY A 38 -0.78 -11.59 15.18
CA GLY A 38 -0.18 -11.41 16.50
C GLY A 38 0.48 -12.70 17.00
N ARG A 39 -0.24 -13.82 16.98
CA ARG A 39 0.31 -15.14 17.36
C ARG A 39 1.51 -15.57 16.52
N LEU A 40 1.48 -15.28 15.21
CA LEU A 40 2.62 -15.55 14.34
C LEU A 40 3.83 -14.71 14.76
N ILE A 41 3.64 -13.42 14.99
CA ILE A 41 4.71 -12.52 15.41
C ILE A 41 5.31 -12.96 16.76
N ASP A 42 4.49 -13.34 17.73
CA ASP A 42 4.97 -13.81 19.03
C ASP A 42 5.86 -15.05 18.88
N ARG A 43 5.44 -16.04 18.06
CA ARG A 43 6.26 -17.21 17.75
C ARG A 43 7.56 -16.88 17.04
N LEU A 44 7.53 -15.90 16.12
CA LEU A 44 8.71 -15.44 15.40
C LEU A 44 9.70 -14.76 16.34
N ARG A 45 9.21 -14.00 17.32
CA ARG A 45 10.05 -13.35 18.36
C ARG A 45 10.81 -14.35 19.21
N GLU A 46 10.24 -15.51 19.47
CA GLU A 46 10.87 -16.59 20.23
C GLU A 46 11.85 -17.44 19.38
N SER A 47 11.89 -17.21 18.07
CA SER A 47 12.70 -18.00 17.15
C SER A 47 14.10 -17.38 16.93
N PRO A 48 15.12 -18.21 16.62
CA PRO A 48 16.49 -17.74 16.37
C PRO A 48 16.63 -16.88 15.10
N VAL A 49 15.59 -16.79 14.26
CA VAL A 49 15.63 -15.97 13.04
C VAL A 49 15.19 -14.54 13.28
N TRP A 50 14.61 -14.23 14.45
CA TRP A 50 13.99 -12.94 14.72
C TRP A 50 14.93 -11.75 14.47
N ASP A 51 16.16 -11.80 14.95
CA ASP A 51 17.13 -10.70 14.86
C ASP A 51 17.51 -10.34 13.41
N ASN A 52 17.31 -11.29 12.47
CA ASN A 52 17.58 -11.08 11.05
C ASN A 52 16.27 -11.09 10.21
N LEU A 53 15.12 -10.97 10.86
CA LEU A 53 13.82 -11.02 10.20
C LEU A 53 13.25 -9.62 10.07
N LEU A 54 12.81 -9.27 8.85
CA LEU A 54 11.90 -8.17 8.57
C LEU A 54 10.55 -8.75 8.14
N VAL A 55 9.50 -8.31 8.80
CA VAL A 55 8.10 -8.61 8.43
C VAL A 55 7.45 -7.33 7.91
N VAL A 56 6.91 -7.38 6.71
CA VAL A 56 6.14 -6.29 6.11
C VAL A 56 4.69 -6.75 6.03
N LEU A 57 3.81 -6.06 6.75
CA LEU A 57 2.37 -6.24 6.67
C LEU A 57 1.83 -5.13 5.77
N VAL A 58 1.14 -5.50 4.70
CA VAL A 58 0.55 -4.57 3.76
C VAL A 58 -0.78 -5.15 3.27
N ALA A 59 -1.82 -4.30 3.18
CA ALA A 59 -3.06 -4.72 2.56
C ALA A 59 -2.92 -4.74 1.03
N ASP A 60 -3.61 -5.66 0.37
CA ASP A 60 -3.68 -5.74 -1.10
C ASP A 60 -4.53 -4.60 -1.69
N HIS A 61 -5.63 -4.24 -1.00
CA HIS A 61 -6.47 -3.08 -1.33
C HIS A 61 -7.16 -2.53 -0.09
N GLY A 62 -7.75 -1.35 -0.22
CA GLY A 62 -8.61 -0.77 0.80
C GLY A 62 -10.03 -1.34 0.75
N TYR A 63 -10.83 -1.05 1.79
CA TYR A 63 -12.21 -1.50 1.90
C TYR A 63 -13.13 -0.33 2.34
N PRO A 64 -14.35 -0.20 1.81
CA PRO A 64 -15.26 0.92 2.09
C PRO A 64 -15.98 0.75 3.44
N TYR A 65 -15.23 0.66 4.52
CA TYR A 65 -15.77 0.52 5.87
C TYR A 65 -15.11 1.54 6.81
N PRO A 66 -15.84 2.13 7.74
CA PRO A 66 -17.29 2.04 8.00
C PRO A 66 -18.16 2.92 7.09
N TYR A 67 -17.58 3.57 6.12
CA TYR A 67 -18.24 4.53 5.23
C TYR A 67 -18.57 3.86 3.89
N ASP A 68 -19.71 4.23 3.30
CA ASP A 68 -20.03 3.87 1.92
C ASP A 68 -19.23 4.77 0.96
N LEU A 69 -18.01 4.38 0.70
CA LEU A 69 -17.08 5.13 -0.16
C LEU A 69 -17.25 4.70 -1.62
N ALA A 70 -17.37 5.68 -2.50
CA ALA A 70 -17.35 5.45 -3.93
C ALA A 70 -16.08 4.69 -4.35
N TYR A 71 -16.19 3.86 -5.40
CA TYR A 71 -15.11 2.99 -5.86
C TYR A 71 -13.82 3.76 -6.23
N ASN A 72 -13.98 4.97 -6.74
CA ASN A 72 -12.89 5.86 -7.13
C ASN A 72 -12.40 6.79 -6.01
N ALA A 73 -13.03 6.76 -4.83
CA ALA A 73 -12.69 7.66 -3.74
C ALA A 73 -11.27 7.40 -3.19
N PRO A 74 -10.42 8.42 -3.02
CA PRO A 74 -9.04 8.26 -2.52
C PRO A 74 -8.97 7.53 -1.19
N LEU A 75 -9.86 7.83 -0.26
CA LEU A 75 -9.89 7.18 1.05
C LEU A 75 -10.11 5.67 0.96
N ARG A 76 -10.83 5.17 -0.07
CA ARG A 76 -11.03 3.74 -0.31
C ARG A 76 -9.74 3.02 -0.69
N HIS A 77 -8.78 3.73 -1.28
CA HIS A 77 -7.48 3.19 -1.71
C HIS A 77 -6.37 3.39 -0.67
N ARG A 78 -6.70 4.00 0.47
CA ARG A 78 -5.76 4.14 1.57
C ARG A 78 -5.62 2.82 2.31
N ILE A 79 -4.40 2.27 2.33
CA ILE A 79 -4.07 1.01 2.99
C ILE A 79 -3.01 1.21 4.07
N PRO A 80 -3.01 0.40 5.14
CA PRO A 80 -1.93 0.37 6.10
C PRO A 80 -0.73 -0.40 5.54
N MET A 81 0.48 0.04 5.92
CA MET A 81 1.70 -0.73 5.78
C MET A 81 2.48 -0.65 7.08
N ILE A 82 2.86 -1.79 7.64
CA ILE A 82 3.57 -1.90 8.92
C ILE A 82 4.82 -2.73 8.72
N TRP A 83 5.96 -2.18 9.14
CA TRP A 83 7.24 -2.89 9.16
C TRP A 83 7.59 -3.23 10.60
N LEU A 84 7.97 -4.48 10.84
CA LEU A 84 8.36 -4.98 12.14
C LEU A 84 9.39 -6.10 12.01
N GLY A 85 10.06 -6.43 13.09
CA GLY A 85 11.09 -7.50 13.11
C GLY A 85 12.37 -7.04 13.76
N GLY A 86 13.20 -7.99 14.16
CA GLY A 86 14.48 -7.71 14.83
C GLY A 86 15.52 -7.07 13.92
N ALA A 87 15.38 -7.22 12.59
CA ALA A 87 16.26 -6.56 11.62
C ALA A 87 16.07 -5.04 11.52
N LEU A 88 15.02 -4.47 12.13
CA LEU A 88 14.81 -3.02 12.15
C LEU A 88 15.75 -2.34 13.17
N ALA A 89 16.62 -1.46 12.68
CA ALA A 89 17.58 -0.73 13.52
C ALA A 89 16.98 0.51 14.21
N THR A 90 15.72 0.85 13.90
CA THR A 90 15.11 2.10 14.40
C THR A 90 13.97 1.82 15.38
N ALA A 91 13.77 2.75 16.32
CA ALA A 91 12.60 2.74 17.18
C ALA A 91 11.31 2.94 16.38
N SER A 92 10.16 2.56 16.98
CA SER A 92 8.84 2.76 16.39
C SER A 92 8.63 4.21 15.99
N ARG A 93 8.18 4.43 14.74
CA ARG A 93 7.82 5.74 14.20
C ARG A 93 6.68 5.64 13.18
N THR A 94 5.96 6.71 13.02
CA THR A 94 5.02 6.88 11.90
C THR A 94 5.76 7.52 10.72
N VAL A 95 5.39 7.10 9.51
CA VAL A 95 5.92 7.63 8.26
C VAL A 95 4.75 8.23 7.48
N ASP A 96 4.81 9.55 7.25
CA ASP A 96 3.73 10.31 6.62
C ASP A 96 4.01 10.61 5.13
N THR A 97 4.95 9.90 4.53
CA THR A 97 5.27 10.03 3.11
C THR A 97 4.16 9.42 2.25
N TYR A 98 3.67 10.19 1.29
CA TYR A 98 2.74 9.67 0.28
C TYR A 98 3.42 8.62 -0.58
N ALA A 99 2.85 7.44 -0.63
CA ALA A 99 3.43 6.27 -1.27
C ALA A 99 2.34 5.37 -1.88
N SER A 100 2.77 4.47 -2.73
CA SER A 100 1.96 3.38 -3.29
C SER A 100 2.60 2.04 -2.97
N GLN A 101 1.89 0.94 -3.16
CA GLN A 101 2.44 -0.42 -2.96
C GLN A 101 3.68 -0.69 -3.82
N ILE A 102 3.74 -0.11 -5.02
CA ILE A 102 4.92 -0.23 -5.91
C ILE A 102 6.21 0.30 -5.27
N ASP A 103 6.11 1.23 -4.31
CA ASP A 103 7.26 1.83 -3.63
C ASP A 103 7.93 0.89 -2.62
N ILE A 104 7.32 -0.25 -2.32
CA ILE A 104 7.86 -1.25 -1.40
C ILE A 104 9.20 -1.77 -1.92
N CYS A 105 9.32 -2.06 -3.23
CA CYS A 105 10.52 -2.64 -3.82
C CYS A 105 11.75 -1.75 -3.64
N ALA A 106 11.72 -0.52 -4.15
CA ALA A 106 12.85 0.40 -4.03
C ALA A 106 13.15 0.75 -2.57
N THR A 107 12.11 0.91 -1.74
CA THR A 107 12.29 1.21 -0.32
C THR A 107 13.00 0.06 0.40
N LEU A 108 12.55 -1.18 0.20
CA LEU A 108 13.14 -2.36 0.83
C LEU A 108 14.60 -2.55 0.39
N LEU A 109 14.87 -2.52 -0.91
CA LEU A 109 16.23 -2.68 -1.44
C LEU A 109 17.16 -1.58 -0.95
N ALA A 110 16.71 -0.33 -0.91
CA ALA A 110 17.49 0.79 -0.38
C ALA A 110 17.84 0.60 1.10
N GLN A 111 16.89 0.13 1.94
CA GLN A 111 17.17 -0.16 3.35
C GLN A 111 18.17 -1.31 3.53
N MET A 112 18.29 -2.18 2.55
CA MET A 112 19.28 -3.27 2.51
C MET A 112 20.62 -2.87 1.88
N GLY A 113 20.75 -1.63 1.42
CA GLY A 113 21.95 -1.15 0.70
C GLY A 113 22.13 -1.79 -0.69
N LEU A 114 21.04 -2.26 -1.30
CA LEU A 114 21.04 -2.89 -2.61
C LEU A 114 20.61 -1.91 -3.70
N PRO A 115 21.14 -2.05 -4.93
CA PRO A 115 20.66 -1.30 -6.09
C PRO A 115 19.17 -1.52 -6.33
N HIS A 116 18.47 -0.47 -6.76
CA HIS A 116 17.04 -0.50 -7.03
C HIS A 116 16.64 0.34 -8.26
N ASP A 117 17.63 0.73 -9.06
CA ASP A 117 17.45 1.57 -10.26
C ASP A 117 16.64 0.86 -11.37
N GLU A 118 16.51 -0.46 -11.32
CA GLU A 118 15.70 -1.24 -12.26
C GLU A 118 14.18 -1.13 -12.02
N PHE A 119 13.78 -0.54 -10.89
CA PHE A 119 12.38 -0.39 -10.51
C PHE A 119 11.89 1.03 -10.82
N ASP A 120 11.75 1.36 -12.10
CA ASP A 120 11.42 2.69 -12.61
C ASP A 120 10.19 3.35 -11.98
N TYR A 121 9.19 2.54 -11.58
CA TYR A 121 7.94 3.01 -10.95
C TYR A 121 8.02 3.15 -9.43
N SER A 122 9.08 2.63 -8.82
CA SER A 122 9.21 2.51 -7.37
C SER A 122 10.17 3.57 -6.84
N LYS A 123 9.77 4.29 -5.81
CA LYS A 123 10.67 5.22 -5.11
C LYS A 123 11.04 4.69 -3.72
N ASN A 124 12.24 5.03 -3.26
CA ASN A 124 12.59 4.88 -1.85
C ASN A 124 11.88 5.98 -1.03
N ILE A 125 10.88 5.59 -0.24
CA ILE A 125 10.09 6.53 0.58
C ILE A 125 10.90 7.21 1.70
N PHE A 126 12.06 6.68 2.04
CA PHE A 126 12.99 7.25 3.02
C PHE A 126 14.13 8.05 2.38
N GLY A 127 14.16 8.11 1.06
CA GLY A 127 15.17 8.88 0.34
C GLY A 127 15.02 10.38 0.58
N ALA A 128 16.15 11.09 0.67
CA ALA A 128 16.16 12.55 0.83
C ALA A 128 15.55 13.28 -0.38
N THR A 129 15.72 12.71 -1.56
CA THR A 129 15.25 13.27 -2.85
C THR A 129 14.56 12.18 -3.69
N PRO A 130 13.35 11.74 -3.32
CA PRO A 130 12.61 10.79 -4.14
C PRO A 130 12.26 11.40 -5.51
N PRO A 131 12.17 10.59 -6.56
CA PRO A 131 11.86 11.09 -7.91
C PRO A 131 10.49 11.78 -8.00
N HIS A 132 9.56 11.38 -7.13
CA HIS A 132 8.27 12.02 -6.97
C HIS A 132 7.78 11.94 -5.52
N LYS A 133 6.84 12.81 -5.12
CA LYS A 133 6.32 12.92 -3.75
C LYS A 133 4.83 12.59 -3.63
N PHE A 134 4.27 11.91 -4.60
CA PHE A 134 2.86 11.54 -4.61
C PHE A 134 2.64 10.04 -4.38
N GLY A 135 1.44 9.67 -3.94
CA GLY A 135 0.88 8.33 -4.03
C GLY A 135 -0.02 8.23 -5.27
N TYR A 136 -0.04 7.05 -5.90
CA TYR A 136 -0.81 6.76 -7.10
C TYR A 136 -1.63 5.48 -6.90
N TYR A 137 -2.86 5.47 -7.38
CA TYR A 137 -3.70 4.28 -7.44
C TYR A 137 -4.51 4.24 -8.74
N CYS A 138 -4.89 3.03 -9.15
CA CYS A 138 -5.78 2.81 -10.27
C CYS A 138 -7.12 2.25 -9.80
N PHE A 139 -8.16 2.52 -10.57
CA PHE A 139 -9.45 1.84 -10.54
C PHE A 139 -9.86 1.49 -11.98
N SER A 140 -10.98 0.77 -12.18
CA SER A 140 -11.33 0.17 -13.48
C SER A 140 -11.23 1.12 -14.67
N ASP A 141 -11.63 2.37 -14.48
CA ASP A 141 -11.74 3.34 -15.58
C ASP A 141 -10.87 4.58 -15.37
N GLY A 142 -9.95 4.56 -14.40
CA GLY A 142 -9.18 5.75 -14.11
C GLY A 142 -8.09 5.58 -13.07
N PHE A 143 -7.63 6.72 -12.57
CA PHE A 143 -6.59 6.78 -11.55
C PHE A 143 -6.80 7.93 -10.56
N GLY A 144 -6.11 7.85 -9.45
CA GLY A 144 -5.96 8.96 -8.51
C GLY A 144 -4.51 9.22 -8.16
N VAL A 145 -4.18 10.49 -7.99
CA VAL A 145 -2.88 10.98 -7.50
C VAL A 145 -3.11 11.83 -6.27
N ILE A 146 -2.33 11.56 -5.23
CA ILE A 146 -2.44 12.22 -3.93
C ILE A 146 -1.06 12.69 -3.49
N ASP A 147 -0.95 13.92 -3.04
CA ASP A 147 0.25 14.49 -2.44
C ASP A 147 -0.09 15.30 -1.17
N ALA A 148 0.87 16.04 -0.65
CA ALA A 148 0.69 16.85 0.55
C ALA A 148 -0.28 18.03 0.35
N ASP A 149 -0.48 18.47 -0.88
CA ASP A 149 -1.27 19.65 -1.22
C ASP A 149 -2.72 19.28 -1.60
N GLY A 150 -2.99 18.01 -1.92
CA GLY A 150 -4.33 17.55 -2.26
C GLY A 150 -4.38 16.29 -3.10
N GLU A 151 -5.46 16.13 -3.84
CA GLU A 151 -5.72 14.95 -4.67
C GLU A 151 -6.33 15.32 -6.02
N THR A 152 -6.14 14.46 -7.01
CA THR A 152 -6.81 14.52 -8.32
C THR A 152 -7.24 13.12 -8.71
N VAL A 153 -8.52 12.94 -9.01
CA VAL A 153 -9.11 11.69 -9.50
C VAL A 153 -9.60 11.91 -10.92
N TYR A 154 -9.18 11.05 -11.83
CA TYR A 154 -9.45 11.19 -13.26
C TYR A 154 -10.09 9.93 -13.84
N ASP A 155 -11.12 10.10 -14.66
CA ASP A 155 -11.78 9.08 -15.44
C ASP A 155 -11.24 9.09 -16.88
N ASN A 156 -10.64 7.97 -17.29
CA ASN A 156 -10.09 7.82 -18.64
C ASN A 156 -11.17 7.64 -19.71
N THR A 157 -12.32 7.06 -19.35
CA THR A 157 -13.41 6.80 -20.30
C THR A 157 -14.16 8.09 -20.64
N GLY A 158 -14.47 8.88 -19.62
CA GLY A 158 -15.11 10.18 -19.80
C GLY A 158 -14.14 11.32 -20.07
N GLU A 159 -12.83 11.06 -20.04
CA GLU A 159 -11.76 12.08 -20.20
C GLU A 159 -11.95 13.28 -19.27
N THR A 160 -12.37 13.02 -18.03
CA THR A 160 -12.75 14.10 -17.10
C THR A 160 -12.15 13.95 -15.71
N VAL A 161 -11.90 15.07 -15.05
CA VAL A 161 -11.54 15.11 -13.64
C VAL A 161 -12.80 14.91 -12.81
N LEU A 162 -12.88 13.80 -12.06
CA LEU A 162 -14.00 13.46 -11.19
C LEU A 162 -13.95 14.21 -9.86
N SER A 163 -12.75 14.41 -9.34
CA SER A 163 -12.52 15.10 -8.07
C SER A 163 -11.15 15.74 -8.07
N GLN A 164 -11.06 16.93 -7.50
CA GLN A 164 -9.80 17.64 -7.27
C GLN A 164 -9.91 18.45 -5.99
N THR A 165 -8.89 18.32 -5.12
CA THR A 165 -8.73 19.15 -3.93
C THR A 165 -7.36 19.81 -3.91
N GLY A 166 -7.23 20.88 -3.11
CA GLY A 166 -6.01 21.68 -3.06
C GLY A 166 -5.78 22.55 -4.32
N PRO A 167 -4.62 23.20 -4.40
CA PRO A 167 -4.28 24.05 -5.53
C PRO A 167 -4.15 23.23 -6.83
N GLN A 168 -4.34 23.92 -7.96
CA GLN A 168 -4.06 23.30 -9.25
C GLN A 168 -2.58 22.93 -9.31
N SER A 169 -2.31 21.68 -9.71
CA SER A 169 -0.97 21.10 -9.74
C SER A 169 -0.83 20.18 -10.94
N GLU A 170 0.36 19.66 -11.13
CA GLU A 170 0.70 18.68 -12.18
C GLU A 170 0.19 17.26 -11.89
N ARG A 171 -0.64 17.04 -10.84
CA ARG A 171 -1.14 15.72 -10.48
C ARG A 171 -1.83 14.97 -11.62
N LEU A 172 -2.61 15.68 -12.43
CA LEU A 172 -3.26 15.08 -13.60
C LEU A 172 -2.21 14.58 -14.62
N GLU A 173 -1.22 15.37 -14.90
CA GLU A 173 -0.16 15.02 -15.86
C GLU A 173 0.72 13.88 -15.33
N TRP A 174 1.05 13.89 -14.05
CA TRP A 174 1.77 12.78 -13.40
C TRP A 174 0.98 11.47 -13.48
N GLY A 175 -0.32 11.51 -13.18
CA GLY A 175 -1.18 10.34 -13.26
C GLY A 175 -1.31 9.79 -14.67
N LYS A 176 -1.48 10.65 -15.68
CA LYS A 176 -1.47 10.26 -17.09
C LYS A 176 -0.14 9.65 -17.51
N ALA A 177 0.98 10.25 -17.10
CA ALA A 177 2.30 9.73 -17.40
C ALA A 177 2.54 8.34 -16.77
N MET A 178 2.15 8.15 -15.51
CA MET A 178 2.22 6.84 -14.84
C MET A 178 1.40 5.79 -15.58
N LEU A 179 0.17 6.11 -15.95
CA LEU A 179 -0.70 5.20 -16.67
C LEU A 179 -0.17 4.85 -18.06
N GLN A 180 0.26 5.87 -18.83
CA GLN A 180 0.84 5.67 -20.16
C GLN A 180 2.07 4.78 -20.10
N THR A 181 3.01 5.09 -19.22
CA THR A 181 4.25 4.31 -19.06
C THR A 181 3.95 2.86 -18.70
N THR A 182 2.93 2.63 -17.83
CA THR A 182 2.49 1.28 -17.45
C THR A 182 1.95 0.52 -18.66
N TYR A 183 1.10 1.13 -19.49
CA TYR A 183 0.58 0.48 -20.69
C TYR A 183 1.67 0.20 -21.73
N GLU A 184 2.60 1.12 -21.92
CA GLU A 184 3.74 0.93 -22.83
C GLU A 184 4.65 -0.22 -22.38
N ASP A 185 4.91 -0.35 -21.08
CA ASP A 185 5.71 -1.44 -20.53
C ASP A 185 5.00 -2.79 -20.70
N ILE A 186 3.71 -2.87 -20.39
CA ILE A 186 2.90 -4.09 -20.63
C ILE A 186 2.91 -4.46 -22.12
N GLY A 187 2.81 -3.49 -23.01
CA GLY A 187 2.82 -3.73 -24.46
C GLY A 187 4.16 -4.19 -25.03
N ARG A 188 5.26 -4.01 -24.28
CA ARG A 188 6.63 -4.45 -24.69
C ARG A 188 6.98 -5.85 -24.19
N ARG A 189 6.25 -6.37 -23.20
CA ARG A 189 6.45 -7.70 -22.60
C ARG A 189 5.67 -8.79 -23.33
#